data_f797560555b18e3731582c7ab429f704
#
_entry.id   f797560555b18e3731582c7ab429f704
#
_cell.length_a   1.000
_cell.length_b   1.000
_cell.length_c   1.000
_cell.angle_alpha   90.00
_cell.angle_beta   90.00
_cell.angle_gamma   90.00
#
_symmetry.space_group_name_H-M   'P 1'
#
loop_
_entity.id
_entity.type
_entity.pdbx_description
1 polymer ?
#
loop_
_entity_poly.entity_id
_entity_poly.type
_entity_poly.pdbx_seq_one_letter_code
_entity_poly.pdbx_strand_id
1 'polypeptide(L)'
;MLKRLLATTALAVSVLPLCAAPVSVEGFTHVKSLGGIDEYRLDANGLQILLMPDHSAPVVTFMVTYRVGSRNEVTGTTGATHLLEHLMFKGSPAFNRAKGNSIDQFLESIGAQYNATTWLDRTNYYAELGSEHLEGYVAIEADRMRNLWLHEDDRRPEMTVVRNEFEIGENNPQEALDKEIFAAAFQAHPYHHPTIGWRSDIEKVSIEKLREFYDTFYWPDNATATIIGDFDPAQALGLVKKYYGAYPKAPHPIPQVYTEEPEQTGPRRVMVQRAGELGYVGISYKSPAATHPDTPALNVLALILGDGKTSRFYRALTDKNLTTNASAQAGFFHDPSLFQIYAGLAPGARHEDVEKTILDEIERVKKDGVTDAEVAAAIAKNRASTAYARDGSFAIASVINECIAAGDWTLYLTYDEAVEKVTAADVKRVANHYLDHNKSTTGWFVPIVAPAATK
;
A
#
# COMPACT_ATOMS: atom_id res chain seq x y z
N MET A 1 -47.49 -23.30 51.78
CA MET A 1 -46.83 -22.06 51.36
C MET A 1 -46.18 -22.28 50.00
N LEU A 2 -46.86 -21.84 48.94
CA LEU A 2 -46.46 -22.05 47.55
C LEU A 2 -45.69 -20.78 47.08
N LYS A 3 -44.36 -20.92 46.81
CA LYS A 3 -43.58 -19.84 46.23
C LYS A 3 -43.75 -19.86 44.71
N ARG A 4 -44.40 -18.84 44.14
CA ARG A 4 -44.46 -18.62 42.71
C ARG A 4 -43.14 -17.99 42.24
N LEU A 5 -42.42 -18.70 41.38
CA LEU A 5 -41.30 -18.11 40.60
C LEU A 5 -41.90 -17.36 39.40
N LEU A 6 -41.68 -16.05 39.37
CA LEU A 6 -41.91 -15.21 38.19
C LEU A 6 -40.65 -15.29 37.30
N ALA A 7 -40.78 -15.93 36.14
CA ALA A 7 -39.72 -15.90 35.08
C ALA A 7 -39.95 -14.63 34.24
N THR A 8 -39.05 -13.68 34.36
CA THR A 8 -38.98 -12.50 33.49
C THR A 8 -38.20 -12.85 32.24
N THR A 9 -38.90 -13.03 31.13
CA THR A 9 -38.28 -13.20 29.80
C THR A 9 -37.86 -11.83 29.31
N ALA A 10 -36.54 -11.56 29.32
CA ALA A 10 -36.00 -10.37 28.67
C ALA A 10 -35.97 -10.59 27.16
N LEU A 11 -36.81 -9.85 26.43
CA LEU A 11 -36.79 -9.81 24.99
C LEU A 11 -35.60 -8.92 24.58
N ALA A 12 -34.52 -9.54 24.12
CA ALA A 12 -33.42 -8.81 23.48
C ALA A 12 -33.88 -8.36 22.09
N VAL A 13 -34.25 -7.10 21.97
CA VAL A 13 -34.48 -6.45 20.68
C VAL A 13 -33.10 -6.18 20.07
N SER A 14 -32.67 -7.03 19.15
CA SER A 14 -31.51 -6.74 18.30
C SER A 14 -31.91 -5.58 17.36
N VAL A 15 -31.47 -4.38 17.67
CA VAL A 15 -31.51 -3.25 16.75
C VAL A 15 -30.45 -3.54 15.69
N LEU A 16 -30.86 -4.11 14.57
CA LEU A 16 -30.06 -4.11 13.35
C LEU A 16 -29.87 -2.64 12.95
N PRO A 17 -28.65 -2.17 12.68
CA PRO A 17 -28.45 -0.85 12.13
C PRO A 17 -29.21 -0.78 10.80
N LEU A 18 -30.19 0.12 10.72
CA LEU A 18 -30.87 0.45 9.47
C LEU A 18 -29.83 1.15 8.59
N CYS A 19 -29.13 0.42 7.70
CA CYS A 19 -28.39 1.07 6.65
C CYS A 19 -29.38 1.91 5.84
N ALA A 20 -29.15 3.21 5.76
CA ALA A 20 -29.92 4.08 4.89
C ALA A 20 -29.81 3.54 3.44
N ALA A 21 -30.92 3.59 2.69
CA ALA A 21 -30.87 3.20 1.28
C ALA A 21 -29.90 4.12 0.53
N PRO A 22 -29.11 3.57 -0.42
CA PRO A 22 -28.17 4.38 -1.21
C PRO A 22 -28.92 5.51 -1.92
N VAL A 23 -28.32 6.69 -1.98
CA VAL A 23 -28.94 7.85 -2.62
C VAL A 23 -28.97 7.67 -4.13
N SER A 24 -30.06 8.08 -4.78
CA SER A 24 -30.16 8.11 -6.23
C SER A 24 -29.87 9.50 -6.75
N VAL A 25 -28.82 9.65 -7.55
CA VAL A 25 -28.42 10.92 -8.18
C VAL A 25 -28.30 10.69 -9.69
N GLU A 26 -28.91 11.56 -10.49
CA GLU A 26 -28.85 11.47 -11.96
C GLU A 26 -27.41 11.57 -12.48
N GLY A 27 -27.02 10.63 -13.33
CA GLY A 27 -25.69 10.50 -13.92
C GLY A 27 -24.75 9.62 -13.11
N PHE A 28 -25.27 8.92 -12.10
CA PHE A 28 -24.54 7.91 -11.36
C PHE A 28 -25.27 6.58 -11.33
N THR A 29 -24.52 5.51 -11.53
CA THR A 29 -24.97 4.15 -11.30
C THR A 29 -24.46 3.70 -9.94
N HIS A 30 -25.38 3.39 -8.99
CA HIS A 30 -25.02 2.69 -7.77
C HIS A 30 -24.65 1.25 -8.10
N VAL A 31 -23.46 0.81 -7.66
CA VAL A 31 -22.91 -0.52 -7.98
C VAL A 31 -23.21 -1.51 -6.87
N LYS A 32 -22.83 -1.17 -5.64
CA LYS A 32 -23.03 -2.00 -4.43
C LYS A 32 -22.83 -1.20 -3.15
N SER A 33 -23.36 -1.75 -2.04
CA SER A 33 -23.08 -1.28 -0.68
C SER A 33 -22.45 -2.41 0.12
N LEU A 34 -21.38 -2.12 0.85
CA LEU A 34 -20.70 -3.10 1.70
C LEU A 34 -20.03 -2.39 2.90
N GLY A 35 -20.37 -2.81 4.12
CA GLY A 35 -19.72 -2.32 5.35
C GLY A 35 -19.83 -0.80 5.59
N GLY A 36 -20.93 -0.18 5.17
CA GLY A 36 -21.15 1.27 5.29
C GLY A 36 -20.54 2.08 4.15
N ILE A 37 -19.93 1.41 3.16
CA ILE A 37 -19.38 2.04 1.95
C ILE A 37 -20.35 1.81 0.80
N ASP A 38 -20.74 2.89 0.12
CA ASP A 38 -21.52 2.85 -1.12
C ASP A 38 -20.61 3.10 -2.31
N GLU A 39 -20.62 2.17 -3.26
CA GLU A 39 -19.90 2.30 -4.53
C GLU A 39 -20.82 2.85 -5.62
N TYR A 40 -20.39 3.94 -6.24
CA TYR A 40 -21.00 4.53 -7.40
C TYR A 40 -20.03 4.57 -8.58
N ARG A 41 -20.60 4.68 -9.77
CA ARG A 41 -19.86 4.97 -11.00
C ARG A 41 -20.46 6.20 -11.67
N LEU A 42 -19.63 7.17 -12.03
CA LEU A 42 -20.06 8.31 -12.83
C LEU A 42 -20.27 7.85 -14.28
N ASP A 43 -21.51 7.91 -14.76
CA ASP A 43 -21.92 7.33 -16.05
C ASP A 43 -21.19 7.97 -17.24
N ALA A 44 -20.87 9.26 -17.14
CA ALA A 44 -20.22 10.04 -18.20
C ALA A 44 -18.82 9.51 -18.55
N ASN A 45 -18.05 9.05 -17.56
CA ASN A 45 -16.63 8.73 -17.77
C ASN A 45 -16.12 7.49 -17.02
N GLY A 46 -16.96 6.86 -16.22
CA GLY A 46 -16.60 5.61 -15.53
C GLY A 46 -15.79 5.79 -14.25
N LEU A 47 -15.59 7.02 -13.75
CA LEU A 47 -14.94 7.25 -12.45
C LEU A 47 -15.67 6.45 -11.37
N GLN A 48 -14.92 5.66 -10.60
CA GLN A 48 -15.42 4.95 -9.45
C GLN A 48 -15.43 5.88 -8.25
N ILE A 49 -16.50 5.87 -7.47
CA ILE A 49 -16.64 6.67 -6.26
C ILE A 49 -17.00 5.74 -5.10
N LEU A 50 -16.29 5.87 -3.99
CA LEU A 50 -16.58 5.19 -2.74
C LEU A 50 -16.97 6.24 -1.70
N LEU A 51 -18.17 6.12 -1.15
CA LEU A 51 -18.71 7.04 -0.14
C LEU A 51 -18.89 6.32 1.18
N MET A 52 -18.35 6.89 2.25
CA MET A 52 -18.55 6.42 3.63
C MET A 52 -18.85 7.64 4.53
N PRO A 53 -20.13 8.06 4.64
CA PRO A 53 -20.49 9.17 5.50
C PRO A 53 -20.32 8.81 6.99
N ASP A 54 -19.66 9.69 7.73
CA ASP A 54 -19.47 9.62 9.17
C ASP A 54 -19.54 11.04 9.76
N HIS A 55 -20.60 11.32 10.49
CA HIS A 55 -20.88 12.63 11.09
C HIS A 55 -20.36 12.76 12.52
N SER A 56 -19.42 11.92 12.94
CA SER A 56 -18.86 11.95 14.30
C SER A 56 -17.97 13.17 14.57
N ALA A 57 -17.37 13.73 13.53
CA ALA A 57 -16.56 14.96 13.57
C ALA A 57 -16.73 15.75 12.27
N PRO A 58 -16.62 17.11 12.29
CA PRO A 58 -16.81 17.95 11.12
C PRO A 58 -15.57 17.95 10.18
N VAL A 59 -15.07 16.78 9.85
CA VAL A 59 -13.90 16.56 8.98
C VAL A 59 -14.22 15.56 7.90
N VAL A 60 -13.56 15.69 6.75
CA VAL A 60 -13.71 14.79 5.63
C VAL A 60 -12.34 14.50 5.02
N THR A 61 -12.11 13.26 4.66
CA THR A 61 -10.99 12.85 3.80
C THR A 61 -11.51 12.64 2.39
N PHE A 62 -10.91 13.33 1.44
CA PHE A 62 -11.07 13.07 0.02
C PHE A 62 -9.75 12.54 -0.54
N MET A 63 -9.78 11.35 -1.13
CA MET A 63 -8.61 10.68 -1.71
C MET A 63 -8.91 10.23 -3.13
N VAL A 64 -8.02 10.56 -4.07
CA VAL A 64 -8.07 10.02 -5.43
C VAL A 64 -6.93 9.01 -5.59
N THR A 65 -7.28 7.78 -5.89
CA THR A 65 -6.34 6.69 -6.17
C THR A 65 -6.34 6.40 -7.66
N TYR A 66 -5.20 6.57 -8.31
CA TYR A 66 -4.96 6.14 -9.69
C TYR A 66 -4.36 4.74 -9.69
N ARG A 67 -4.89 3.86 -10.56
CA ARG A 67 -4.37 2.50 -10.76
C ARG A 67 -3.15 2.54 -11.66
N VAL A 68 -2.12 3.25 -11.19
CA VAL A 68 -0.82 3.40 -11.86
C VAL A 68 0.25 3.62 -10.81
N GLY A 69 1.30 2.83 -10.88
CA GLY A 69 2.46 2.87 -10.01
C GLY A 69 3.71 2.50 -10.78
N SER A 70 4.81 2.24 -10.08
CA SER A 70 6.06 1.86 -10.74
C SER A 70 5.94 0.58 -11.58
N ARG A 71 5.01 -0.31 -11.27
CA ARG A 71 4.66 -1.47 -12.08
C ARG A 71 4.34 -1.14 -13.55
N ASN A 72 3.86 0.07 -13.83
CA ASN A 72 3.47 0.52 -15.18
C ASN A 72 4.62 1.18 -15.94
N GLU A 73 5.79 1.28 -15.35
CA GLU A 73 6.96 1.90 -15.94
C GLU A 73 7.75 0.91 -16.78
N VAL A 74 8.57 1.46 -17.68
CA VAL A 74 9.49 0.67 -18.53
C VAL A 74 10.92 1.17 -18.36
N THR A 75 11.90 0.33 -18.70
CA THR A 75 13.32 0.69 -18.71
C THR A 75 13.54 1.99 -19.48
N GLY A 76 14.29 2.92 -18.90
CA GLY A 76 14.54 4.26 -19.41
C GLY A 76 13.58 5.35 -18.90
N THR A 77 12.52 4.94 -18.17
CA THR A 77 11.55 5.84 -17.54
C THR A 77 11.17 5.41 -16.14
N THR A 78 11.97 4.56 -15.49
CA THR A 78 11.70 4.16 -14.11
C THR A 78 11.81 5.34 -13.16
N GLY A 79 10.90 5.44 -12.18
CA GLY A 79 10.75 6.59 -11.31
C GLY A 79 9.88 7.72 -11.90
N ALA A 80 9.38 7.57 -13.14
CA ALA A 80 8.52 8.57 -13.76
C ALA A 80 7.22 8.80 -12.97
N THR A 81 6.63 7.75 -12.42
CA THR A 81 5.40 7.84 -11.60
C THR A 81 5.63 8.68 -10.35
N HIS A 82 6.74 8.45 -9.64
CA HIS A 82 7.10 9.17 -8.44
C HIS A 82 7.47 10.64 -8.72
N LEU A 83 8.27 10.90 -9.76
CA LEU A 83 8.57 12.27 -10.15
C LEU A 83 7.31 13.04 -10.62
N LEU A 84 6.38 12.33 -11.29
CA LEU A 84 5.10 12.92 -11.67
C LEU A 84 4.25 13.26 -10.44
N GLU A 85 4.27 12.43 -9.40
CA GLU A 85 3.62 12.72 -8.11
C GLU A 85 4.04 14.09 -7.59
N HIS A 86 5.35 14.38 -7.53
CA HIS A 86 5.88 15.69 -7.12
C HIS A 86 5.38 16.83 -8.03
N LEU A 87 5.39 16.58 -9.33
CA LEU A 87 4.97 17.59 -10.32
C LEU A 87 3.46 17.89 -10.25
N MET A 88 2.64 16.98 -9.74
CA MET A 88 1.20 17.19 -9.55
C MET A 88 0.87 18.33 -8.56
N PHE A 89 1.83 18.79 -7.78
CA PHE A 89 1.69 19.93 -6.87
C PHE A 89 2.14 21.27 -7.48
N LYS A 90 2.72 21.27 -8.69
CA LYS A 90 3.29 22.49 -9.30
C LYS A 90 2.25 23.42 -9.92
N GLY A 91 1.04 22.90 -10.17
CA GLY A 91 -0.11 23.70 -10.57
C GLY A 91 -0.65 23.40 -11.95
N SER A 92 -1.66 24.17 -12.28
CA SER A 92 -2.44 24.10 -13.51
C SER A 92 -2.83 25.51 -13.98
N PRO A 93 -3.46 25.66 -15.17
CA PRO A 93 -4.04 26.93 -15.56
C PRO A 93 -5.05 27.51 -14.55
N ALA A 94 -5.80 26.67 -13.85
CA ALA A 94 -6.78 27.11 -12.86
C ALA A 94 -6.16 27.42 -11.49
N PHE A 95 -5.24 26.57 -11.03
CA PHE A 95 -4.64 26.62 -9.69
C PHE A 95 -3.12 26.80 -9.79
N ASN A 96 -2.62 28.00 -9.47
CA ASN A 96 -1.20 28.29 -9.55
C ASN A 96 -0.78 29.47 -8.67
N ARG A 97 0.52 29.57 -8.38
CA ARG A 97 1.09 30.63 -7.53
C ARG A 97 0.87 32.03 -8.06
N ALA A 98 0.90 32.23 -9.39
CA ALA A 98 0.71 33.55 -9.97
C ALA A 98 -0.69 34.10 -9.74
N LYS A 99 -1.68 33.25 -9.59
CA LYS A 99 -3.05 33.59 -9.24
C LYS A 99 -3.29 33.70 -7.71
N GLY A 100 -2.32 33.33 -6.89
CA GLY A 100 -2.46 33.29 -5.43
C GLY A 100 -3.39 32.19 -4.91
N ASN A 101 -3.62 31.14 -5.71
CA ASN A 101 -4.50 30.00 -5.39
C ASN A 101 -3.86 28.65 -5.74
N SER A 102 -2.54 28.52 -5.58
CA SER A 102 -1.89 27.24 -5.76
C SER A 102 -2.45 26.19 -4.78
N ILE A 103 -2.28 24.92 -5.10
CA ILE A 103 -2.74 23.79 -4.26
C ILE A 103 -2.27 23.97 -2.82
N ASP A 104 -0.96 24.20 -2.62
CA ASP A 104 -0.37 24.39 -1.29
C ASP A 104 -0.99 25.59 -0.57
N GLN A 105 -1.09 26.77 -1.26
CA GLN A 105 -1.68 27.96 -0.65
C GLN A 105 -3.13 27.75 -0.22
N PHE A 106 -3.92 27.03 -1.01
CA PHE A 106 -5.29 26.71 -0.64
C PHE A 106 -5.32 25.80 0.60
N LEU A 107 -4.62 24.67 0.54
CA LEU A 107 -4.66 23.65 1.62
C LEU A 107 -4.07 24.17 2.94
N GLU A 108 -2.96 24.91 2.88
CA GLU A 108 -2.36 25.56 4.05
C GLU A 108 -3.31 26.61 4.67
N SER A 109 -4.02 27.38 3.84
CA SER A 109 -4.92 28.43 4.32
C SER A 109 -6.12 27.92 5.12
N ILE A 110 -6.51 26.66 4.88
CA ILE A 110 -7.62 25.98 5.56
C ILE A 110 -7.16 24.98 6.64
N GLY A 111 -5.85 24.87 6.87
CA GLY A 111 -5.29 23.95 7.86
C GLY A 111 -5.46 22.47 7.49
N ALA A 112 -5.57 22.12 6.21
CA ALA A 112 -5.70 20.76 5.75
C ALA A 112 -4.42 19.95 5.99
N GLN A 113 -4.57 18.64 6.29
CA GLN A 113 -3.49 17.68 6.22
C GLN A 113 -3.55 17.00 4.86
N TYR A 114 -2.50 17.15 4.06
CA TYR A 114 -2.48 16.64 2.70
C TYR A 114 -1.13 16.04 2.32
N ASN A 115 -1.15 15.10 1.41
CA ASN A 115 0.04 14.52 0.80
C ASN A 115 -0.33 13.70 -0.45
N ALA A 116 0.66 13.07 -1.02
CA ALA A 116 0.52 12.03 -2.03
C ALA A 116 1.47 10.87 -1.72
N THR A 117 1.22 9.72 -2.28
CA THR A 117 2.15 8.59 -2.21
C THR A 117 2.11 7.78 -3.49
N THR A 118 3.29 7.32 -3.93
CA THR A 118 3.44 6.39 -5.05
C THR A 118 3.98 5.06 -4.54
N TRP A 119 3.41 3.97 -5.04
CA TRP A 119 3.89 2.63 -4.76
C TRP A 119 3.92 1.78 -6.02
N LEU A 120 4.05 0.46 -5.88
CA LEU A 120 4.15 -0.44 -7.03
C LEU A 120 2.92 -0.38 -7.95
N ASP A 121 1.70 -0.39 -7.38
CA ASP A 121 0.44 -0.57 -8.13
C ASP A 121 -0.44 0.68 -8.18
N ARG A 122 -0.12 1.73 -7.44
CA ARG A 122 -0.97 2.91 -7.31
C ARG A 122 -0.19 4.19 -7.06
N THR A 123 -0.82 5.30 -7.41
CA THR A 123 -0.48 6.65 -6.94
C THR A 123 -1.74 7.28 -6.38
N ASN A 124 -1.68 7.88 -5.20
CA ASN A 124 -2.83 8.54 -4.60
C ASN A 124 -2.49 9.94 -4.11
N TYR A 125 -3.51 10.78 -4.10
CA TYR A 125 -3.48 12.15 -3.60
C TYR A 125 -4.63 12.32 -2.63
N TYR A 126 -4.39 12.94 -1.48
CA TYR A 126 -5.40 13.10 -0.46
C TYR A 126 -5.29 14.40 0.31
N ALA A 127 -6.42 14.84 0.84
CA ALA A 127 -6.46 15.79 1.95
C ALA A 127 -7.51 15.39 2.97
N GLU A 128 -7.17 15.57 4.23
CA GLU A 128 -8.09 15.61 5.35
C GLU A 128 -8.29 17.06 5.77
N LEU A 129 -9.55 17.51 5.78
CA LEU A 129 -9.91 18.93 5.90
C LEU A 129 -11.29 19.11 6.56
N GLY A 130 -11.60 20.34 6.99
CA GLY A 130 -12.96 20.67 7.44
C GLY A 130 -13.98 20.44 6.33
N SER A 131 -15.11 19.83 6.66
CA SER A 131 -16.13 19.40 5.69
C SER A 131 -16.65 20.54 4.81
N GLU A 132 -16.65 21.78 5.30
CA GLU A 132 -17.03 23.00 4.57
C GLU A 132 -16.09 23.32 3.39
N HIS A 133 -14.89 22.74 3.35
CA HIS A 133 -13.90 22.97 2.31
C HIS A 133 -13.84 21.86 1.25
N LEU A 134 -14.68 20.83 1.36
CA LEU A 134 -14.69 19.67 0.45
C LEU A 134 -14.79 20.09 -1.03
N GLU A 135 -15.67 21.05 -1.36
CA GLU A 135 -15.85 21.49 -2.75
C GLU A 135 -14.56 22.05 -3.35
N GLY A 136 -13.82 22.86 -2.60
CA GLY A 136 -12.56 23.47 -3.07
C GLY A 136 -11.51 22.40 -3.40
N TYR A 137 -11.40 21.38 -2.57
CA TYR A 137 -10.44 20.32 -2.81
C TYR A 137 -10.86 19.36 -3.94
N VAL A 138 -12.16 19.03 -4.05
CA VAL A 138 -12.68 18.27 -5.20
C VAL A 138 -12.40 18.99 -6.52
N ALA A 139 -12.51 20.34 -6.54
CA ALA A 139 -12.18 21.14 -7.73
C ALA A 139 -10.70 21.06 -8.09
N ILE A 140 -9.79 21.10 -7.10
CA ILE A 140 -8.34 20.98 -7.30
C ILE A 140 -7.99 19.60 -7.84
N GLU A 141 -8.51 18.51 -7.22
CA GLU A 141 -8.24 17.16 -7.65
C GLU A 141 -8.73 16.87 -9.06
N ALA A 142 -9.93 17.34 -9.39
CA ALA A 142 -10.47 17.18 -10.73
C ALA A 142 -9.62 17.94 -11.76
N ASP A 143 -9.21 19.16 -11.45
CA ASP A 143 -8.42 19.99 -12.38
C ASP A 143 -7.04 19.38 -12.64
N ARG A 144 -6.29 18.99 -11.59
CA ARG A 144 -4.97 18.40 -11.76
C ARG A 144 -4.99 17.02 -12.44
N MET A 145 -6.13 16.31 -12.42
CA MET A 145 -6.28 15.06 -13.16
C MET A 145 -6.07 15.25 -14.66
N ARG A 146 -6.49 16.37 -15.25
CA ARG A 146 -6.41 16.56 -16.71
C ARG A 146 -5.74 17.85 -17.19
N ASN A 147 -5.49 18.82 -16.31
CA ASN A 147 -4.98 20.13 -16.69
C ASN A 147 -3.61 20.45 -16.08
N LEU A 148 -2.86 19.44 -15.68
CA LEU A 148 -1.56 19.63 -15.04
C LEU A 148 -0.58 20.36 -15.96
N TRP A 149 0.09 21.36 -15.41
CA TRP A 149 1.27 21.93 -16.03
C TRP A 149 2.47 20.99 -15.83
N LEU A 150 3.09 20.63 -16.96
CA LEU A 150 4.35 19.91 -16.96
C LEU A 150 5.38 20.77 -17.66
N HIS A 151 6.11 21.57 -16.89
CA HIS A 151 7.13 22.47 -17.37
C HIS A 151 8.53 21.99 -16.97
N GLU A 152 9.50 22.21 -17.85
CA GLU A 152 10.89 21.84 -17.58
C GLU A 152 11.46 22.62 -16.39
N ASP A 153 11.01 23.86 -16.17
CA ASP A 153 11.43 24.69 -15.05
C ASP A 153 10.95 24.15 -13.69
N ASP A 154 9.86 23.37 -13.67
CA ASP A 154 9.40 22.65 -12.48
C ASP A 154 10.11 21.28 -12.34
N ARG A 155 10.30 20.57 -13.47
CA ARG A 155 10.93 19.24 -13.46
C ARG A 155 12.36 19.28 -12.94
N ARG A 156 13.14 20.26 -13.35
CA ARG A 156 14.58 20.32 -13.02
C ARG A 156 14.86 20.44 -11.53
N PRO A 157 14.22 21.33 -10.74
CA PRO A 157 14.40 21.33 -9.29
C PRO A 157 13.84 20.08 -8.62
N GLU A 158 12.67 19.55 -9.07
CA GLU A 158 12.08 18.34 -8.46
C GLU A 158 12.92 17.11 -8.71
N MET A 159 13.51 16.94 -9.88
CA MET A 159 14.47 15.86 -10.13
C MET A 159 15.63 15.90 -9.11
N THR A 160 16.04 17.08 -8.66
CA THR A 160 17.06 17.18 -7.61
C THR A 160 16.55 16.72 -6.25
N VAL A 161 15.29 17.01 -5.93
CA VAL A 161 14.63 16.52 -4.70
C VAL A 161 14.55 14.98 -4.73
N VAL A 162 13.97 14.42 -5.79
CA VAL A 162 13.83 12.95 -5.96
C VAL A 162 15.19 12.25 -5.94
N ARG A 163 16.23 12.86 -6.53
CA ARG A 163 17.60 12.32 -6.44
C ARG A 163 18.11 12.29 -5.00
N ASN A 164 17.84 13.33 -4.20
CA ASN A 164 18.24 13.33 -2.79
C ASN A 164 17.49 12.25 -2.00
N GLU A 165 16.21 12.02 -2.28
CA GLU A 165 15.45 10.92 -1.68
C GLU A 165 16.02 9.56 -2.08
N PHE A 166 16.38 9.37 -3.35
CA PHE A 166 17.10 8.19 -3.80
C PHE A 166 18.38 7.96 -2.99
N GLU A 167 19.19 9.00 -2.77
CA GLU A 167 20.43 8.90 -1.99
C GLU A 167 20.17 8.59 -0.51
N ILE A 168 19.07 9.08 0.07
CA ILE A 168 18.64 8.73 1.44
C ILE A 168 18.31 7.24 1.51
N GLY A 169 17.53 6.71 0.58
CA GLY A 169 17.21 5.29 0.50
C GLY A 169 18.45 4.40 0.30
N GLU A 170 19.40 4.85 -0.55
CA GLU A 170 20.67 4.15 -0.76
C GLU A 170 21.55 4.09 0.52
N ASN A 171 21.39 5.04 1.44
CA ASN A 171 22.08 5.07 2.73
C ASN A 171 21.32 4.29 3.82
N ASN A 172 20.10 3.84 3.58
CA ASN A 172 19.38 2.96 4.48
C ASN A 172 19.75 1.49 4.16
N PRO A 173 20.37 0.75 5.09
CA PRO A 173 20.82 -0.61 4.83
C PRO A 173 19.71 -1.57 4.42
N GLN A 174 18.52 -1.45 5.03
CA GLN A 174 17.38 -2.33 4.74
C GLN A 174 16.80 -2.02 3.36
N GLU A 175 16.59 -0.74 3.02
CA GLU A 175 16.06 -0.32 1.71
C GLU A 175 17.02 -0.68 0.57
N ALA A 176 18.33 -0.47 0.79
CA ALA A 176 19.35 -0.85 -0.17
C ALA A 176 19.37 -2.38 -0.42
N LEU A 177 19.19 -3.18 0.64
CA LEU A 177 19.10 -4.63 0.53
C LEU A 177 17.80 -5.07 -0.16
N ASP A 178 16.67 -4.46 0.20
CA ASP A 178 15.35 -4.75 -0.35
C ASP A 178 15.33 -4.53 -1.87
N LYS A 179 15.84 -3.39 -2.32
CA LYS A 179 16.00 -3.09 -3.75
C LYS A 179 16.73 -4.19 -4.51
N GLU A 180 17.86 -4.66 -4.00
CA GLU A 180 18.64 -5.71 -4.65
C GLU A 180 17.96 -7.09 -4.59
N ILE A 181 17.20 -7.36 -3.51
CA ILE A 181 16.38 -8.58 -3.40
C ILE A 181 15.27 -8.57 -4.44
N PHE A 182 14.52 -7.47 -4.58
CA PHE A 182 13.46 -7.36 -5.60
C PHE A 182 14.04 -7.48 -7.00
N ALA A 183 15.13 -6.77 -7.30
CA ALA A 183 15.81 -6.85 -8.60
C ALA A 183 16.29 -8.26 -8.95
N ALA A 184 16.73 -9.04 -7.96
CA ALA A 184 17.13 -10.43 -8.16
C ALA A 184 15.94 -11.39 -8.18
N ALA A 185 14.89 -11.12 -7.38
CA ALA A 185 13.72 -11.98 -7.27
C ALA A 185 12.87 -11.92 -8.54
N PHE A 186 12.75 -10.78 -9.21
CA PHE A 186 11.97 -10.60 -10.43
C PHE A 186 12.87 -10.48 -11.64
N GLN A 187 12.69 -11.37 -12.59
CA GLN A 187 13.48 -11.41 -13.83
C GLN A 187 12.78 -10.68 -14.99
N ALA A 188 11.47 -10.80 -15.05
CA ALA A 188 10.64 -10.28 -16.13
C ALA A 188 9.57 -9.29 -15.63
N HIS A 189 8.99 -9.54 -14.45
CA HIS A 189 7.91 -8.71 -13.94
C HIS A 189 8.42 -7.33 -13.50
N PRO A 190 7.70 -6.22 -13.78
CA PRO A 190 8.14 -4.86 -13.46
C PRO A 190 8.42 -4.58 -11.97
N TYR A 191 7.98 -5.42 -11.04
CA TYR A 191 8.36 -5.30 -9.64
C TYR A 191 9.88 -5.42 -9.40
N HIS A 192 10.69 -5.71 -10.42
CA HIS A 192 12.14 -5.79 -10.29
C HIS A 192 12.82 -4.45 -10.02
N HIS A 193 12.19 -3.31 -10.32
CA HIS A 193 12.77 -2.00 -10.08
C HIS A 193 12.08 -1.25 -8.93
N PRO A 194 12.82 -0.40 -8.19
CA PRO A 194 12.26 0.34 -7.07
C PRO A 194 11.30 1.43 -7.56
N THR A 195 10.32 1.79 -6.73
CA THR A 195 9.35 2.86 -7.03
C THR A 195 10.02 4.21 -7.28
N ILE A 196 11.11 4.49 -6.56
CA ILE A 196 11.91 5.70 -6.80
C ILE A 196 12.58 5.71 -8.19
N GLY A 197 12.73 4.55 -8.85
CA GLY A 197 13.40 4.39 -10.12
C GLY A 197 14.92 4.18 -10.02
N TRP A 198 15.53 3.89 -11.16
CA TRP A 198 17.00 3.85 -11.25
C TRP A 198 17.55 5.26 -11.42
N ARG A 199 18.65 5.56 -10.76
CA ARG A 199 19.28 6.89 -10.77
C ARG A 199 19.43 7.48 -12.18
N SER A 200 19.87 6.68 -13.15
CA SER A 200 20.04 7.14 -14.54
C SER A 200 18.75 7.57 -15.21
N ASP A 201 17.64 6.93 -14.87
CA ASP A 201 16.33 7.21 -15.43
C ASP A 201 15.74 8.46 -14.79
N ILE A 202 15.81 8.56 -13.44
CA ILE A 202 15.40 9.75 -12.69
C ILE A 202 16.07 11.01 -13.23
N GLU A 203 17.40 10.96 -13.47
CA GLU A 203 18.15 12.12 -13.94
C GLU A 203 17.85 12.49 -15.39
N LYS A 204 17.39 11.55 -16.23
CA LYS A 204 17.27 11.70 -17.69
C LYS A 204 15.85 11.70 -18.24
N VAL A 205 14.86 11.27 -17.45
CA VAL A 205 13.48 11.28 -17.94
C VAL A 205 13.07 12.69 -18.35
N SER A 206 12.60 12.84 -19.60
CA SER A 206 12.23 14.14 -20.13
C SER A 206 10.80 14.53 -19.74
N ILE A 207 10.50 15.83 -19.82
CA ILE A 207 9.14 16.33 -19.56
C ILE A 207 8.12 15.76 -20.55
N GLU A 208 8.54 15.47 -21.80
CA GLU A 208 7.69 14.86 -22.82
C GLU A 208 7.32 13.43 -22.42
N LYS A 209 8.27 12.66 -21.87
CA LYS A 209 8.00 11.30 -21.36
C LYS A 209 7.07 11.30 -20.15
N LEU A 210 7.24 12.27 -19.24
CA LEU A 210 6.33 12.44 -18.12
C LEU A 210 4.92 12.84 -18.59
N ARG A 211 4.81 13.67 -19.64
CA ARG A 211 3.53 14.00 -20.26
C ARG A 211 2.87 12.82 -20.94
N GLU A 212 3.64 12.02 -21.71
CA GLU A 212 3.13 10.77 -22.29
C GLU A 212 2.58 9.83 -21.19
N PHE A 213 3.28 9.71 -20.06
CA PHE A 213 2.86 8.88 -18.93
C PHE A 213 1.57 9.43 -18.29
N TYR A 214 1.53 10.74 -18.02
CA TYR A 214 0.34 11.41 -17.50
C TYR A 214 -0.86 11.25 -18.45
N ASP A 215 -0.68 11.48 -19.73
CA ASP A 215 -1.74 11.37 -20.73
C ASP A 215 -2.19 9.92 -20.98
N THR A 216 -1.38 8.95 -20.58
CA THR A 216 -1.74 7.53 -20.67
C THR A 216 -2.58 7.08 -19.49
N PHE A 217 -2.24 7.48 -18.25
CA PHE A 217 -2.77 6.83 -17.05
C PHE A 217 -3.70 7.70 -16.20
N TYR A 218 -3.64 9.05 -16.28
CA TYR A 218 -4.39 9.93 -15.39
C TYR A 218 -5.76 10.29 -15.96
N TRP A 219 -6.67 9.30 -15.94
CA TRP A 219 -8.02 9.41 -16.47
C TRP A 219 -9.06 8.98 -15.44
N PRO A 220 -10.32 9.51 -15.54
CA PRO A 220 -11.39 9.13 -14.62
C PRO A 220 -11.65 7.62 -14.52
N ASP A 221 -11.63 6.91 -15.65
CA ASP A 221 -11.88 5.46 -15.69
C ASP A 221 -10.70 4.61 -15.17
N ASN A 222 -9.55 5.24 -14.91
CA ASN A 222 -8.40 4.65 -14.20
C ASN A 222 -8.27 5.11 -12.75
N ALA A 223 -9.26 5.81 -12.23
CA ALA A 223 -9.21 6.39 -10.89
C ALA A 223 -10.39 5.94 -10.02
N THR A 224 -10.19 6.03 -8.71
CA THR A 224 -11.23 5.92 -7.69
C THR A 224 -11.17 7.14 -6.79
N ALA A 225 -12.30 7.83 -6.62
CA ALA A 225 -12.46 8.90 -5.63
C ALA A 225 -13.10 8.31 -4.36
N THR A 226 -12.40 8.34 -3.25
CA THR A 226 -12.88 7.88 -1.94
C THR A 226 -13.16 9.08 -1.06
N ILE A 227 -14.37 9.16 -0.51
CA ILE A 227 -14.83 10.26 0.36
C ILE A 227 -15.32 9.65 1.67
N ILE A 228 -14.67 10.02 2.78
CA ILE A 228 -14.97 9.48 4.12
C ILE A 228 -15.07 10.63 5.11
N GLY A 229 -16.12 10.65 5.92
CA GLY A 229 -16.30 11.64 6.97
C GLY A 229 -17.61 12.42 6.87
N ASP A 230 -17.61 13.67 7.29
CA ASP A 230 -18.80 14.49 7.42
C ASP A 230 -19.19 15.16 6.09
N PHE A 231 -20.12 14.54 5.38
CA PHE A 231 -20.68 15.05 4.12
C PHE A 231 -22.08 14.48 3.84
N ASP A 232 -22.87 15.19 3.04
CA ASP A 232 -24.11 14.65 2.47
C ASP A 232 -23.78 13.89 1.17
N PRO A 233 -24.17 12.60 1.03
CA PRO A 233 -23.86 11.79 -0.14
C PRO A 233 -24.37 12.37 -1.46
N ALA A 234 -25.56 12.97 -1.49
CA ALA A 234 -26.12 13.54 -2.73
C ALA A 234 -25.34 14.81 -3.13
N GLN A 235 -24.94 15.64 -2.16
CA GLN A 235 -24.11 16.81 -2.42
C GLN A 235 -22.71 16.39 -2.90
N ALA A 236 -22.08 15.40 -2.26
CA ALA A 236 -20.76 14.89 -2.67
C ALA A 236 -20.78 14.37 -4.12
N LEU A 237 -21.78 13.55 -4.49
CA LEU A 237 -21.97 13.11 -5.88
C LEU A 237 -22.21 14.32 -6.82
N GLY A 238 -22.97 15.32 -6.39
CA GLY A 238 -23.18 16.56 -7.13
C GLY A 238 -21.87 17.30 -7.41
N LEU A 239 -20.96 17.39 -6.43
CA LEU A 239 -19.62 17.96 -6.60
C LEU A 239 -18.77 17.16 -7.57
N VAL A 240 -18.75 15.83 -7.42
CA VAL A 240 -18.05 14.94 -8.36
C VAL A 240 -18.58 15.14 -9.78
N LYS A 241 -19.90 15.16 -10.00
CA LYS A 241 -20.52 15.41 -11.31
C LYS A 241 -20.10 16.77 -11.88
N LYS A 242 -20.11 17.82 -11.05
CA LYS A 242 -19.77 19.19 -11.42
C LYS A 242 -18.32 19.31 -11.95
N TYR A 243 -17.36 18.70 -11.26
CA TYR A 243 -15.95 18.90 -11.54
C TYR A 243 -15.34 17.80 -12.43
N TYR A 244 -15.73 16.54 -12.29
CA TYR A 244 -15.23 15.42 -13.09
C TYR A 244 -16.06 15.11 -14.33
N GLY A 245 -17.36 15.48 -14.34
CA GLY A 245 -18.28 15.09 -15.38
C GLY A 245 -17.97 15.60 -16.79
N ALA A 246 -17.18 16.67 -16.91
CA ALA A 246 -16.75 17.22 -18.19
C ALA A 246 -15.56 16.45 -18.81
N TYR A 247 -14.82 15.67 -18.03
CA TYR A 247 -13.68 14.91 -18.55
C TYR A 247 -14.17 13.61 -19.19
N PRO A 248 -13.63 13.25 -20.38
CA PRO A 248 -13.97 12.00 -21.04
C PRO A 248 -13.27 10.82 -20.35
N LYS A 249 -13.64 9.60 -20.77
CA LYS A 249 -12.81 8.41 -20.55
C LYS A 249 -11.49 8.53 -21.28
N ALA A 250 -10.52 7.70 -20.90
CA ALA A 250 -9.27 7.56 -21.64
C ALA A 250 -9.56 7.33 -23.14
N PRO A 251 -8.87 8.04 -24.04
CA PRO A 251 -9.10 7.92 -25.49
C PRO A 251 -8.66 6.56 -26.05
N HIS A 252 -7.81 5.85 -25.31
CA HIS A 252 -7.33 4.52 -25.62
C HIS A 252 -7.46 3.64 -24.36
N PRO A 253 -7.55 2.31 -24.52
CA PRO A 253 -7.51 1.41 -23.37
C PRO A 253 -6.27 1.65 -22.52
N ILE A 254 -6.43 1.73 -21.22
CA ILE A 254 -5.31 1.84 -20.28
C ILE A 254 -4.42 0.59 -20.43
N PRO A 255 -3.10 0.78 -20.68
CA PRO A 255 -2.19 -0.35 -20.84
C PRO A 255 -2.20 -1.27 -19.60
N GLN A 256 -2.30 -2.57 -19.86
CA GLN A 256 -2.27 -3.58 -18.82
C GLN A 256 -0.89 -4.24 -18.79
N VAL A 257 -0.40 -4.50 -17.59
CA VAL A 257 0.79 -5.33 -17.38
C VAL A 257 0.33 -6.79 -17.39
N TYR A 258 0.76 -7.54 -18.40
CA TYR A 258 0.44 -8.96 -18.59
C TYR A 258 1.69 -9.84 -18.53
N THR A 259 2.84 -9.24 -18.22
CA THR A 259 4.09 -9.99 -18.05
C THR A 259 4.04 -10.78 -16.75
N GLU A 260 4.07 -12.10 -16.84
CA GLU A 260 4.19 -12.99 -15.70
C GLU A 260 5.65 -13.28 -15.40
N GLU A 261 6.00 -13.35 -14.12
CA GLU A 261 7.34 -13.73 -13.69
C GLU A 261 7.56 -15.23 -13.99
N PRO A 262 8.63 -15.60 -14.70
CA PRO A 262 8.95 -17.01 -14.94
C PRO A 262 9.17 -17.79 -13.64
N GLU A 263 8.85 -19.10 -13.66
CA GLU A 263 9.08 -19.95 -12.49
C GLU A 263 10.57 -19.97 -12.12
N GLN A 264 10.85 -19.72 -10.86
CA GLN A 264 12.21 -19.78 -10.33
C GLN A 264 12.64 -21.22 -10.10
N THR A 265 13.74 -21.64 -10.71
CA THR A 265 14.22 -23.02 -10.72
C THR A 265 15.41 -23.27 -9.78
N GLY A 266 15.85 -22.27 -9.04
CA GLY A 266 16.93 -22.39 -8.05
C GLY A 266 17.04 -21.16 -7.16
N PRO A 267 17.69 -21.28 -5.98
CA PRO A 267 17.82 -20.17 -5.06
C PRO A 267 18.70 -19.07 -5.67
N ARG A 268 18.32 -17.81 -5.42
CA ARG A 268 19.07 -16.63 -5.83
C ARG A 268 19.73 -15.98 -4.61
N ARG A 269 20.86 -15.33 -4.83
CA ARG A 269 21.64 -14.71 -3.75
C ARG A 269 22.19 -13.37 -4.16
N VAL A 270 22.08 -12.37 -3.29
CA VAL A 270 22.63 -11.03 -3.46
C VAL A 270 23.46 -10.64 -2.24
N MET A 271 24.44 -9.76 -2.44
CA MET A 271 25.27 -9.20 -1.36
C MET A 271 25.45 -7.71 -1.61
N VAL A 272 25.04 -6.91 -0.63
CA VAL A 272 25.23 -5.47 -0.63
C VAL A 272 26.35 -5.13 0.34
N GLN A 273 27.42 -4.51 -0.17
CA GLN A 273 28.56 -4.07 0.64
C GLN A 273 28.60 -2.54 0.61
N ARG A 274 28.25 -1.91 1.72
CA ARG A 274 28.21 -0.45 1.85
C ARG A 274 28.61 -0.02 3.27
N ALA A 275 28.85 1.27 3.46
CA ALA A 275 29.03 1.84 4.78
C ALA A 275 27.80 1.58 5.65
N GLY A 276 27.99 1.15 6.89
CA GLY A 276 26.93 0.85 7.83
C GLY A 276 27.49 0.35 9.15
N GLU A 277 26.63 0.29 10.16
CA GLU A 277 27.04 -0.17 11.50
C GLU A 277 26.67 -1.65 11.72
N LEU A 278 25.51 -2.07 11.23
CA LEU A 278 24.98 -3.42 11.44
C LEU A 278 24.69 -4.12 10.10
N GLY A 279 24.88 -5.44 10.11
CA GLY A 279 24.49 -6.30 9.00
C GLY A 279 22.98 -6.56 8.98
N TYR A 280 22.47 -6.96 7.81
CA TYR A 280 21.10 -7.44 7.64
C TYR A 280 21.09 -8.74 6.84
N VAL A 281 20.12 -9.58 7.17
CA VAL A 281 19.74 -10.75 6.36
C VAL A 281 18.30 -10.54 5.89
N GLY A 282 18.09 -10.62 4.59
CA GLY A 282 16.76 -10.68 3.97
C GLY A 282 16.56 -12.03 3.26
N ILE A 283 15.42 -12.68 3.46
CA ILE A 283 15.04 -13.89 2.75
C ILE A 283 13.63 -13.69 2.21
N SER A 284 13.47 -13.84 0.90
CA SER A 284 12.19 -13.63 0.23
C SER A 284 11.80 -14.86 -0.58
N TYR A 285 10.52 -15.15 -0.59
CA TYR A 285 9.91 -16.24 -1.36
C TYR A 285 8.81 -15.67 -2.24
N LYS A 286 8.56 -16.27 -3.40
CA LYS A 286 7.43 -15.88 -4.24
C LYS A 286 6.12 -16.10 -3.49
N SER A 287 5.26 -15.11 -3.50
CA SER A 287 3.92 -15.13 -2.91
C SER A 287 2.85 -14.77 -3.94
N PRO A 288 1.61 -15.21 -3.76
CA PRO A 288 0.52 -14.90 -4.69
C PRO A 288 0.08 -13.44 -4.58
N ALA A 289 -0.78 -12.99 -5.51
CA ALA A 289 -1.45 -11.70 -5.47
C ALA A 289 -2.34 -11.54 -4.21
N ALA A 290 -2.62 -10.31 -3.81
CA ALA A 290 -3.44 -10.02 -2.63
C ALA A 290 -4.84 -10.66 -2.66
N THR A 291 -5.44 -10.78 -3.84
CA THR A 291 -6.77 -11.39 -4.04
C THR A 291 -6.77 -12.92 -3.98
N HIS A 292 -5.60 -13.57 -3.90
CA HIS A 292 -5.51 -15.04 -3.86
C HIS A 292 -5.99 -15.61 -2.52
N PRO A 293 -6.72 -16.74 -2.50
CA PRO A 293 -7.28 -17.32 -1.27
C PRO A 293 -6.23 -17.77 -0.24
N ASP A 294 -4.96 -17.93 -0.61
CA ASP A 294 -3.88 -18.30 0.31
C ASP A 294 -3.26 -17.08 1.03
N THR A 295 -3.50 -15.87 0.57
CA THR A 295 -2.89 -14.65 1.14
C THR A 295 -3.25 -14.43 2.61
N PRO A 296 -4.49 -14.67 3.09
CA PRO A 296 -4.81 -14.61 4.52
C PRO A 296 -4.00 -15.59 5.37
N ALA A 297 -3.77 -16.81 4.89
CA ALA A 297 -2.98 -17.82 5.61
C ALA A 297 -1.48 -17.44 5.63
N LEU A 298 -0.96 -16.84 4.56
CA LEU A 298 0.41 -16.30 4.52
C LEU A 298 0.57 -15.12 5.48
N ASN A 299 -0.44 -14.26 5.64
CA ASN A 299 -0.41 -13.19 6.63
C ASN A 299 -0.35 -13.74 8.06
N VAL A 300 -1.20 -14.74 8.38
CA VAL A 300 -1.15 -15.40 9.69
C VAL A 300 0.21 -16.08 9.94
N LEU A 301 0.79 -16.71 8.93
CA LEU A 301 2.15 -17.27 9.00
C LEU A 301 3.19 -16.18 9.30
N ALA A 302 3.11 -15.04 8.62
CA ALA A 302 4.03 -13.90 8.84
C ALA A 302 3.94 -13.38 10.28
N LEU A 303 2.73 -13.20 10.81
CA LEU A 303 2.51 -12.78 12.20
C LEU A 303 3.07 -13.79 13.22
N ILE A 304 2.90 -15.08 12.99
CA ILE A 304 3.46 -16.14 13.86
C ILE A 304 4.97 -16.12 13.82
N LEU A 305 5.57 -15.95 12.65
CA LEU A 305 7.02 -15.93 12.47
C LEU A 305 7.68 -14.68 13.04
N GLY A 306 7.16 -13.47 12.72
CA GLY A 306 7.90 -12.24 12.90
C GLY A 306 7.26 -11.15 13.77
N ASP A 307 6.00 -11.28 14.23
CA ASP A 307 5.33 -10.20 14.92
C ASP A 307 5.40 -10.27 16.44
N GLY A 308 6.15 -9.32 17.04
CA GLY A 308 6.23 -9.10 18.49
C GLY A 308 7.03 -10.17 19.26
N LYS A 309 7.08 -10.00 20.58
CA LYS A 309 7.94 -10.81 21.48
C LYS A 309 7.54 -12.28 21.59
N THR A 310 6.34 -12.64 21.17
CA THR A 310 5.85 -14.01 21.18
C THR A 310 6.08 -14.75 19.87
N SER A 311 6.58 -14.08 18.85
CA SER A 311 6.88 -14.66 17.54
C SER A 311 8.03 -15.66 17.60
N ARG A 312 8.10 -16.54 16.61
CA ARG A 312 9.14 -17.57 16.56
C ARG A 312 10.51 -16.96 16.32
N PHE A 313 10.64 -15.98 15.44
CA PHE A 313 11.91 -15.30 15.19
C PHE A 313 12.40 -14.50 16.38
N TYR A 314 11.51 -13.83 17.12
CA TYR A 314 11.93 -13.15 18.35
C TYR A 314 12.59 -14.13 19.33
N ARG A 315 11.96 -15.29 19.60
CA ARG A 315 12.48 -16.30 20.54
C ARG A 315 13.75 -16.97 20.05
N ALA A 316 13.86 -17.23 18.75
CA ALA A 316 15.02 -17.93 18.18
C ALA A 316 16.22 -17.02 17.91
N LEU A 317 15.98 -15.74 17.65
CA LEU A 317 16.99 -14.77 17.21
C LEU A 317 17.21 -13.66 18.23
N THR A 318 16.21 -12.81 18.46
CA THR A 318 16.37 -11.58 19.26
C THR A 318 16.59 -11.90 20.74
N ASP A 319 15.81 -12.84 21.31
CA ASP A 319 16.00 -13.30 22.69
C ASP A 319 17.33 -14.03 22.90
N LYS A 320 17.98 -14.46 21.83
CA LYS A 320 19.33 -15.09 21.85
C LYS A 320 20.45 -14.11 21.49
N ASN A 321 20.15 -12.83 21.36
CA ASN A 321 21.11 -11.79 20.97
C ASN A 321 21.80 -12.03 19.62
N LEU A 322 21.13 -12.72 18.68
CA LEU A 322 21.58 -12.86 17.31
C LEU A 322 21.13 -11.67 16.45
N THR A 323 19.99 -11.08 16.80
CA THR A 323 19.42 -9.93 16.05
C THR A 323 18.95 -8.83 16.99
N THR A 324 18.89 -7.61 16.49
CA THR A 324 18.23 -6.47 17.13
C THR A 324 16.73 -6.49 16.89
N ASN A 325 16.34 -6.96 15.72
CA ASN A 325 14.95 -7.16 15.29
C ASN A 325 14.87 -8.30 14.25
N ALA A 326 13.70 -8.89 14.14
CA ALA A 326 13.38 -9.82 13.07
C ALA A 326 11.88 -9.71 12.77
N SER A 327 11.53 -9.68 11.49
CA SER A 327 10.16 -9.52 11.02
C SER A 327 9.87 -10.45 9.84
N ALA A 328 8.59 -10.71 9.60
CA ALA A 328 8.09 -11.35 8.40
C ALA A 328 6.83 -10.63 7.92
N GLN A 329 6.64 -10.56 6.62
CA GLN A 329 5.45 -9.96 6.01
C GLN A 329 5.07 -10.69 4.72
N ALA A 330 3.78 -10.85 4.47
CA ALA A 330 3.24 -11.30 3.20
C ALA A 330 2.99 -10.09 2.30
N GLY A 331 3.39 -10.15 1.04
CA GLY A 331 3.10 -9.10 0.08
C GLY A 331 1.59 -8.96 -0.16
N PHE A 332 1.12 -7.72 -0.22
CA PHE A 332 -0.28 -7.38 -0.49
C PHE A 332 -0.34 -6.48 -1.73
N PHE A 333 -0.17 -7.08 -2.92
CA PHE A 333 -0.03 -6.38 -4.20
C PHE A 333 -0.98 -6.92 -5.25
N HIS A 334 -1.17 -6.15 -6.32
CA HIS A 334 -2.03 -6.52 -7.43
C HIS A 334 -1.59 -7.84 -8.10
N ASP A 335 -0.30 -7.97 -8.33
CA ASP A 335 0.29 -9.16 -8.96
C ASP A 335 1.05 -10.01 -7.94
N PRO A 336 1.38 -11.28 -8.25
CA PRO A 336 2.23 -12.11 -7.41
C PRO A 336 3.53 -11.39 -7.01
N SER A 337 3.84 -11.40 -5.73
CA SER A 337 4.94 -10.66 -5.14
C SER A 337 5.84 -11.51 -4.25
N LEU A 338 6.23 -11.02 -3.09
CA LEU A 338 7.15 -11.68 -2.18
C LEU A 338 6.57 -11.82 -0.78
N PHE A 339 6.79 -12.99 -0.19
CA PHE A 339 6.78 -13.16 1.26
C PHE A 339 8.19 -12.86 1.75
N GLN A 340 8.35 -11.87 2.60
CA GLN A 340 9.65 -11.31 2.98
C GLN A 340 9.94 -11.53 4.47
N ILE A 341 11.19 -11.84 4.76
CA ILE A 341 11.73 -11.99 6.11
C ILE A 341 12.98 -11.11 6.19
N TYR A 342 13.04 -10.24 7.20
CA TYR A 342 14.18 -9.39 7.47
C TYR A 342 14.68 -9.55 8.91
N ALA A 343 16.00 -9.52 9.08
CA ALA A 343 16.63 -9.56 10.39
C ALA A 343 17.84 -8.63 10.43
N GLY A 344 17.82 -7.66 11.33
CA GLY A 344 18.97 -6.81 11.65
C GLY A 344 19.87 -7.52 12.65
N LEU A 345 21.14 -7.69 12.32
CA LEU A 345 22.11 -8.41 13.16
C LEU A 345 22.41 -7.64 14.45
N ALA A 346 22.56 -8.37 15.54
CA ALA A 346 23.17 -7.82 16.76
C ALA A 346 24.68 -7.62 16.56
N PRO A 347 25.32 -6.69 17.29
CA PRO A 347 26.76 -6.51 17.23
C PRO A 347 27.51 -7.82 17.47
N GLY A 348 28.37 -8.21 16.53
CA GLY A 348 29.18 -9.44 16.59
C GLY A 348 28.46 -10.70 16.10
N ALA A 349 27.17 -10.65 15.77
CA ALA A 349 26.48 -11.75 15.16
C ALA A 349 26.92 -11.98 13.70
N ARG A 350 26.89 -13.22 13.26
CA ARG A 350 27.27 -13.60 11.90
C ARG A 350 26.05 -13.80 11.03
N HIS A 351 26.12 -13.38 9.78
CA HIS A 351 25.04 -13.52 8.79
C HIS A 351 24.63 -14.99 8.64
N GLU A 352 25.60 -15.91 8.58
CA GLU A 352 25.36 -17.33 8.42
C GLU A 352 24.53 -17.93 9.57
N ASP A 353 24.81 -17.51 10.82
CA ASP A 353 24.11 -18.02 12.00
C ASP A 353 22.65 -17.51 12.04
N VAL A 354 22.44 -16.23 11.66
CA VAL A 354 21.11 -15.64 11.57
C VAL A 354 20.29 -16.30 10.46
N GLU A 355 20.86 -16.38 9.23
CA GLU A 355 20.20 -17.03 8.09
C GLU A 355 19.83 -18.49 8.42
N LYS A 356 20.79 -19.25 8.95
CA LYS A 356 20.54 -20.63 9.34
C LYS A 356 19.39 -20.77 10.35
N THR A 357 19.36 -19.88 11.35
CA THR A 357 18.30 -19.91 12.37
C THR A 357 16.92 -19.59 11.77
N ILE A 358 16.83 -18.62 10.84
CA ILE A 358 15.60 -18.31 10.11
C ILE A 358 15.13 -19.56 9.33
N LEU A 359 16.02 -20.17 8.56
CA LEU A 359 15.71 -21.35 7.76
C LEU A 359 15.31 -22.56 8.64
N ASP A 360 15.98 -22.78 9.77
CA ASP A 360 15.63 -23.83 10.72
C ASP A 360 14.20 -23.63 11.28
N GLU A 361 13.78 -22.39 11.59
CA GLU A 361 12.42 -22.11 12.04
C GLU A 361 11.37 -22.32 10.95
N ILE A 362 11.68 -21.95 9.71
CA ILE A 362 10.81 -22.23 8.56
C ILE A 362 10.62 -23.74 8.38
N GLU A 363 11.70 -24.52 8.43
CA GLU A 363 11.64 -25.97 8.30
C GLU A 363 10.86 -26.63 9.47
N ARG A 364 10.94 -26.07 10.69
CA ARG A 364 10.09 -26.51 11.81
C ARG A 364 8.60 -26.29 11.52
N VAL A 365 8.24 -25.10 11.00
CA VAL A 365 6.84 -24.83 10.61
C VAL A 365 6.38 -25.80 9.53
N LYS A 366 7.20 -26.04 8.51
CA LYS A 366 6.86 -26.97 7.42
C LYS A 366 6.67 -28.39 7.93
N LYS A 367 7.56 -28.86 8.79
CA LYS A 367 7.55 -30.23 9.33
C LYS A 367 6.45 -30.40 10.38
N ASP A 368 6.49 -29.60 11.42
CA ASP A 368 5.70 -29.81 12.64
C ASP A 368 4.37 -29.01 12.61
N GLY A 369 4.29 -27.96 11.77
CA GLY A 369 3.17 -27.02 11.73
C GLY A 369 3.27 -25.95 12.81
N VAL A 370 2.13 -25.31 13.05
CA VAL A 370 1.91 -24.34 14.13
C VAL A 370 0.80 -24.83 15.04
N THR A 371 0.75 -24.32 16.25
CA THR A 371 -0.32 -24.68 17.21
C THR A 371 -1.56 -23.80 16.98
N ASP A 372 -2.74 -24.30 17.35
CA ASP A 372 -3.99 -23.52 17.34
C ASP A 372 -3.87 -22.24 18.21
N ALA A 373 -3.10 -22.30 19.29
CA ALA A 373 -2.84 -21.15 20.15
C ALA A 373 -2.01 -20.05 19.43
N GLU A 374 -1.03 -20.43 18.60
CA GLU A 374 -0.27 -19.48 17.79
C GLU A 374 -1.17 -18.82 16.74
N VAL A 375 -2.03 -19.60 16.09
CA VAL A 375 -3.01 -19.09 15.11
C VAL A 375 -3.99 -18.13 15.78
N ALA A 376 -4.58 -18.50 16.90
CA ALA A 376 -5.52 -17.67 17.65
C ALA A 376 -4.85 -16.35 18.10
N ALA A 377 -3.59 -16.38 18.53
CA ALA A 377 -2.85 -15.20 18.91
C ALA A 377 -2.56 -14.29 17.72
N ALA A 378 -2.20 -14.85 16.55
CA ALA A 378 -1.97 -14.08 15.32
C ALA A 378 -3.26 -13.42 14.81
N ILE A 379 -4.39 -14.14 14.82
CA ILE A 379 -5.70 -13.58 14.45
C ILE A 379 -6.10 -12.44 15.41
N ALA A 380 -5.89 -12.62 16.72
CA ALA A 380 -6.18 -11.56 17.70
C ALA A 380 -5.31 -10.31 17.48
N LYS A 381 -4.04 -10.48 17.11
CA LYS A 381 -3.15 -9.36 16.73
C LYS A 381 -3.61 -8.68 15.45
N ASN A 382 -3.95 -9.44 14.42
CA ASN A 382 -4.49 -8.88 13.17
C ASN A 382 -5.74 -8.02 13.48
N ARG A 383 -6.68 -8.55 14.24
CA ARG A 383 -7.90 -7.82 14.64
C ARG A 383 -7.58 -6.51 15.37
N ALA A 384 -6.65 -6.53 16.32
CA ALA A 384 -6.23 -5.32 17.03
C ALA A 384 -5.57 -4.31 16.09
N SER A 385 -4.65 -4.76 15.24
CA SER A 385 -3.97 -3.92 14.25
C SER A 385 -4.97 -3.28 13.27
N THR A 386 -5.91 -4.07 12.75
CA THR A 386 -6.99 -3.58 11.87
C THR A 386 -7.86 -2.54 12.55
N ALA A 387 -8.21 -2.74 13.84
CA ALA A 387 -9.00 -1.76 14.56
C ALA A 387 -8.27 -0.41 14.71
N TYR A 388 -6.97 -0.43 15.01
CA TYR A 388 -6.15 0.79 15.04
C TYR A 388 -5.95 1.42 13.65
N ALA A 389 -5.81 0.62 12.60
CA ALA A 389 -5.66 1.11 11.23
C ALA A 389 -6.95 1.75 10.66
N ARG A 390 -8.06 1.67 11.37
CA ARG A 390 -9.36 2.25 11.00
C ARG A 390 -9.79 3.38 11.93
N ASP A 391 -8.86 4.00 12.62
CA ASP A 391 -9.13 5.13 13.51
C ASP A 391 -9.05 6.45 12.74
N GLY A 392 -10.21 6.97 12.36
CA GLY A 392 -10.36 8.22 11.61
C GLY A 392 -10.50 8.03 10.08
N SER A 393 -11.01 9.09 9.43
CA SER A 393 -11.37 9.09 8.01
C SER A 393 -10.18 8.84 7.10
N PHE A 394 -9.03 9.44 7.39
CA PHE A 394 -7.80 9.25 6.63
C PHE A 394 -7.25 7.82 6.76
N ALA A 395 -7.26 7.25 7.98
CA ALA A 395 -6.78 5.90 8.21
C ALA A 395 -7.61 4.87 7.41
N ILE A 396 -8.93 5.02 7.43
CA ILE A 396 -9.85 4.18 6.63
C ILE A 396 -9.58 4.35 5.13
N ALA A 397 -9.47 5.59 4.64
CA ALA A 397 -9.17 5.86 3.24
C ALA A 397 -7.84 5.22 2.80
N SER A 398 -6.82 5.24 3.66
CA SER A 398 -5.52 4.64 3.40
C SER A 398 -5.58 3.12 3.25
N VAL A 399 -6.36 2.42 4.09
CA VAL A 399 -6.55 0.97 3.95
C VAL A 399 -7.33 0.63 2.68
N ILE A 400 -8.39 1.39 2.37
CA ILE A 400 -9.17 1.22 1.13
C ILE A 400 -8.30 1.46 -0.10
N ASN A 401 -7.41 2.46 -0.06
CA ASN A 401 -6.46 2.75 -1.12
C ASN A 401 -5.58 1.53 -1.49
N GLU A 402 -5.04 0.82 -0.49
CA GLU A 402 -4.26 -0.40 -0.74
C GLU A 402 -5.13 -1.55 -1.30
N CYS A 403 -6.39 -1.63 -0.87
CA CYS A 403 -7.32 -2.61 -1.44
C CYS A 403 -7.71 -2.28 -2.90
N ILE A 404 -7.87 -0.99 -3.24
CA ILE A 404 -8.05 -0.54 -4.64
C ILE A 404 -6.82 -0.91 -5.48
N ALA A 405 -5.62 -0.66 -4.96
CA ALA A 405 -4.36 -1.00 -5.60
C ALA A 405 -4.24 -2.51 -5.85
N ALA A 406 -4.64 -3.33 -4.89
CA ALA A 406 -4.70 -4.78 -5.00
C ALA A 406 -5.73 -5.30 -6.01
N GLY A 407 -6.62 -4.44 -6.51
CA GLY A 407 -7.61 -4.73 -7.56
C GLY A 407 -9.05 -4.93 -7.06
N ASP A 408 -9.29 -4.97 -5.76
CA ASP A 408 -10.64 -5.11 -5.18
C ASP A 408 -10.76 -4.37 -3.84
N TRP A 409 -11.45 -3.23 -3.85
CA TRP A 409 -11.66 -2.45 -2.63
C TRP A 409 -12.43 -3.22 -1.54
N THR A 410 -13.20 -4.25 -1.89
CA THR A 410 -13.97 -5.04 -0.91
C THR A 410 -13.09 -5.86 0.02
N LEU A 411 -11.81 -6.05 -0.32
CA LEU A 411 -10.80 -6.62 0.57
C LEU A 411 -10.71 -5.86 1.90
N TYR A 412 -11.07 -4.59 1.92
CA TYR A 412 -11.18 -3.79 3.16
C TYR A 412 -11.98 -4.50 4.28
N LEU A 413 -12.97 -5.33 3.91
CA LEU A 413 -13.76 -6.12 4.86
C LEU A 413 -13.52 -7.63 4.71
N THR A 414 -13.54 -8.12 3.48
CA THR A 414 -13.52 -9.56 3.20
C THR A 414 -12.19 -10.21 3.55
N TYR A 415 -11.10 -9.44 3.55
CA TYR A 415 -9.77 -9.94 3.91
C TYR A 415 -9.69 -10.33 5.39
N ASP A 416 -10.16 -9.47 6.29
CA ASP A 416 -10.17 -9.77 7.72
C ASP A 416 -11.07 -10.97 8.05
N GLU A 417 -12.25 -11.05 7.41
CA GLU A 417 -13.13 -12.21 7.54
C GLU A 417 -12.46 -13.53 7.08
N ALA A 418 -11.61 -13.45 6.06
CA ALA A 418 -10.84 -14.58 5.58
C ALA A 418 -9.70 -14.94 6.56
N VAL A 419 -9.01 -13.96 7.14
CA VAL A 419 -7.98 -14.16 8.18
C VAL A 419 -8.57 -14.86 9.41
N GLU A 420 -9.77 -14.50 9.83
CA GLU A 420 -10.45 -15.12 10.98
C GLU A 420 -10.76 -16.62 10.80
N LYS A 421 -10.83 -17.08 9.56
CA LYS A 421 -11.12 -18.49 9.23
C LYS A 421 -9.87 -19.36 9.05
N VAL A 422 -8.67 -18.77 9.12
CA VAL A 422 -7.40 -19.49 8.93
C VAL A 422 -7.18 -20.51 10.05
N THR A 423 -6.77 -21.71 9.66
CA THR A 423 -6.46 -22.81 10.56
C THR A 423 -4.96 -23.11 10.61
N ALA A 424 -4.52 -23.88 11.64
CA ALA A 424 -3.14 -24.36 11.72
C ALA A 424 -2.76 -25.24 10.52
N ALA A 425 -3.72 -25.98 9.96
CA ALA A 425 -3.52 -26.78 8.75
C ALA A 425 -3.27 -25.90 7.51
N ASP A 426 -3.98 -24.76 7.38
CA ASP A 426 -3.77 -23.81 6.29
C ASP A 426 -2.38 -23.18 6.38
N VAL A 427 -1.96 -22.74 7.57
CA VAL A 427 -0.62 -22.17 7.80
C VAL A 427 0.46 -23.18 7.43
N LYS A 428 0.32 -24.45 7.85
CA LYS A 428 1.28 -25.50 7.47
C LYS A 428 1.29 -25.76 5.96
N ARG A 429 0.12 -25.76 5.32
CA ARG A 429 -0.03 -25.97 3.88
C ARG A 429 0.67 -24.87 3.10
N VAL A 430 0.41 -23.59 3.41
CA VAL A 430 1.03 -22.46 2.70
C VAL A 430 2.53 -22.38 2.96
N ALA A 431 3.00 -22.68 4.17
CA ALA A 431 4.42 -22.76 4.46
C ALA A 431 5.14 -23.81 3.59
N ASN A 432 4.55 -24.98 3.40
CA ASN A 432 5.11 -26.02 2.53
C ASN A 432 5.04 -25.66 1.04
N HIS A 433 3.99 -24.93 0.62
CA HIS A 433 3.81 -24.60 -0.78
C HIS A 433 4.70 -23.42 -1.24
N TYR A 434 4.79 -22.38 -0.42
CA TYR A 434 5.45 -21.12 -0.82
C TYR A 434 6.88 -20.98 -0.30
N LEU A 435 7.22 -21.54 0.89
CA LEU A 435 8.55 -21.38 1.46
C LEU A 435 9.52 -22.49 0.99
N ASP A 436 9.59 -22.68 -0.33
CA ASP A 436 10.54 -23.61 -0.96
C ASP A 436 11.89 -22.91 -1.15
N HIS A 437 12.95 -23.53 -0.61
CA HIS A 437 14.31 -23.03 -0.75
C HIS A 437 14.71 -22.73 -2.21
N ASN A 438 14.29 -23.57 -3.15
CA ASN A 438 14.60 -23.37 -4.58
C ASN A 438 13.90 -22.14 -5.18
N LYS A 439 12.88 -21.60 -4.51
CA LYS A 439 12.13 -20.39 -4.92
C LYS A 439 12.49 -19.19 -4.06
N SER A 440 13.57 -19.27 -3.26
CA SER A 440 14.04 -18.19 -2.39
C SER A 440 14.99 -17.24 -3.09
N THR A 441 15.01 -16.00 -2.62
CA THR A 441 16.04 -15.01 -2.89
C THR A 441 16.57 -14.53 -1.54
N THR A 442 17.86 -14.80 -1.26
CA THR A 442 18.51 -14.40 -0.01
C THR A 442 19.46 -13.27 -0.27
N GLY A 443 19.39 -12.23 0.55
CA GLY A 443 20.28 -11.08 0.51
C GLY A 443 20.98 -10.83 1.85
N TRP A 444 22.23 -10.40 1.77
CA TRP A 444 22.99 -9.92 2.90
C TRP A 444 23.42 -8.48 2.68
N PHE A 445 23.15 -7.63 3.66
CA PHE A 445 23.86 -6.35 3.77
C PHE A 445 25.05 -6.53 4.70
N VAL A 446 26.26 -6.33 4.15
CA VAL A 446 27.51 -6.49 4.87
C VAL A 446 28.13 -5.10 5.07
N PRO A 447 28.15 -4.58 6.31
CA PRO A 447 28.67 -3.25 6.56
C PRO A 447 30.17 -3.19 6.29
N ILE A 448 30.60 -2.17 5.53
CA ILE A 448 32.01 -1.83 5.34
C ILE A 448 32.34 -0.77 6.39
N VAL A 449 33.21 -1.11 7.32
CA VAL A 449 33.73 -0.13 8.27
C VAL A 449 34.61 0.88 7.50
N ALA A 450 34.18 2.15 7.46
CA ALA A 450 35.00 3.19 6.87
C ALA A 450 36.39 3.21 7.57
N PRO A 451 37.50 3.32 6.83
CA PRO A 451 38.79 3.49 7.45
C PRO A 451 38.75 4.70 8.39
N ALA A 452 39.17 4.52 9.63
CA ALA A 452 39.26 5.63 10.56
C ALA A 452 40.02 6.78 9.88
N ALA A 453 39.38 7.95 9.78
CA ALA A 453 40.04 9.13 9.23
C ALA A 453 41.33 9.35 10.05
N THR A 454 42.46 9.12 9.42
CA THR A 454 43.77 9.49 10.00
C THR A 454 43.75 10.98 10.21
N LYS A 455 43.73 11.39 11.49
CA LYS A 455 43.82 12.79 11.90
C LYS A 455 45.18 13.38 11.53
#